data_c456724a3bf1ddbfc8ae1af0f240d46a
#
_entry.id   c456724a3bf1ddbfc8ae1af0f240d46a
#
_cell.length_a   1.000
_cell.length_b   1.000
_cell.length_c   1.000
_cell.angle_alpha   90.00
_cell.angle_beta   90.00
_cell.angle_gamma   90.00
#
_symmetry.space_group_name_H-M   'P 1'
#
loop_
_entity.id
_entity.type
_entity.pdbx_description
1 polymer ?
#
loop_
_entity_poly.entity_id
_entity_poly.type
_entity_poly.pdbx_seq_one_letter_code
_entity_poly.pdbx_strand_id
1 'polypeptide(L)'
;MSRLERMDLAREYSRLCRTRRWCRRLWVAALILWAMLLVLVAWCLTLPPVQEDVVQSQPTAEIAEPEMEAENVLVCEITGYCACCTPYAHMNQRDGKVLTASGLWVNIGEAVAVVPDIIPLGSTVTLGGKTYIAADTGVYGYTVDVLMSHEDAAQAGVVRAIVTWEAPA
;
A
#
# COMPACT_ATOMS: atom_id res chain seq x y z
N MET A 1 55.36 -34.08 -36.14
CA MET A 1 54.61 -33.43 -35.10
C MET A 1 55.29 -33.70 -33.77
N SER A 2 55.81 -32.67 -33.14
CA SER A 2 56.54 -32.81 -31.88
C SER A 2 55.59 -33.11 -30.69
N ARG A 3 56.16 -33.62 -29.60
CA ARG A 3 55.38 -33.93 -28.39
C ARG A 3 54.69 -32.67 -27.81
N LEU A 4 55.31 -31.50 -27.99
CA LEU A 4 54.77 -30.19 -27.56
C LEU A 4 53.57 -29.77 -28.39
N GLU A 5 53.61 -29.91 -29.70
CA GLU A 5 52.47 -29.57 -30.60
C GLU A 5 51.21 -30.41 -30.28
N ARG A 6 51.37 -31.67 -29.90
CA ARG A 6 50.25 -32.52 -29.48
C ARG A 6 49.62 -32.10 -28.16
N MET A 7 50.44 -31.60 -27.22
CA MET A 7 49.95 -31.12 -25.95
C MET A 7 49.18 -29.80 -26.09
N ASP A 8 49.60 -28.92 -26.95
CA ASP A 8 48.90 -27.65 -27.21
C ASP A 8 47.59 -27.85 -27.95
N LEU A 9 47.54 -28.72 -28.93
CA LEU A 9 46.31 -29.14 -29.60
C LEU A 9 45.30 -29.77 -28.63
N ALA A 10 45.76 -30.58 -27.71
CA ALA A 10 44.87 -31.20 -26.70
C ALA A 10 44.29 -30.17 -25.71
N ARG A 11 45.09 -29.14 -25.36
CA ARG A 11 44.62 -28.01 -24.53
C ARG A 11 43.54 -27.16 -25.24
N GLU A 12 43.79 -26.87 -26.51
CA GLU A 12 42.87 -26.09 -27.32
C GLU A 12 41.56 -26.83 -27.56
N TYR A 13 41.60 -28.13 -27.84
CA TYR A 13 40.42 -28.97 -27.95
C TYR A 13 39.64 -29.07 -26.66
N SER A 14 40.32 -29.13 -25.50
CA SER A 14 39.66 -29.17 -24.20
C SER A 14 38.92 -27.85 -23.85
N ARG A 15 39.48 -26.69 -24.30
CA ARG A 15 38.83 -25.39 -24.18
C ARG A 15 37.56 -25.32 -25.04
N LEU A 16 37.63 -25.74 -26.30
CA LEU A 16 36.49 -25.79 -27.22
C LEU A 16 35.36 -26.71 -26.73
N CYS A 17 35.70 -27.87 -26.18
CA CYS A 17 34.71 -28.77 -25.59
C CYS A 17 34.05 -28.18 -24.33
N ARG A 18 34.78 -27.40 -23.54
CA ARG A 18 34.26 -26.73 -22.36
C ARG A 18 33.25 -25.63 -22.72
N THR A 19 33.59 -24.81 -23.71
CA THR A 19 32.71 -23.74 -24.22
C THR A 19 31.42 -24.32 -24.83
N ARG A 20 31.50 -25.40 -25.60
CA ARG A 20 30.32 -26.10 -26.14
C ARG A 20 29.37 -26.64 -25.05
N ARG A 21 29.92 -27.17 -23.93
CA ARG A 21 29.09 -27.64 -22.80
C ARG A 21 28.41 -26.45 -22.10
N TRP A 22 29.10 -25.33 -21.95
CA TRP A 22 28.52 -24.11 -21.39
C TRP A 22 27.44 -23.52 -22.31
N CYS A 23 27.66 -23.45 -23.60
CA CYS A 23 26.65 -23.01 -24.55
C CYS A 23 25.40 -23.90 -24.51
N ARG A 24 25.54 -25.21 -24.46
CA ARG A 24 24.38 -26.12 -24.34
C ARG A 24 23.60 -25.91 -23.03
N ARG A 25 24.30 -25.67 -21.93
CA ARG A 25 23.64 -25.38 -20.64
C ARG A 25 22.86 -24.05 -20.68
N LEU A 26 23.46 -23.03 -21.29
CA LEU A 26 22.77 -21.74 -21.46
C LEU A 26 21.55 -21.85 -22.38
N TRP A 27 21.64 -22.62 -23.46
CA TRP A 27 20.50 -22.88 -24.35
C TRP A 27 19.35 -23.61 -23.63
N VAL A 28 19.68 -24.63 -22.83
CA VAL A 28 18.67 -25.36 -22.05
C VAL A 28 18.02 -24.43 -21.01
N ALA A 29 18.80 -23.62 -20.32
CA ALA A 29 18.27 -22.64 -19.35
C ALA A 29 17.35 -21.61 -20.04
N ALA A 30 17.73 -21.11 -21.22
CA ALA A 30 16.91 -20.18 -22.00
C ALA A 30 15.59 -20.81 -22.44
N LEU A 31 15.60 -22.08 -22.87
CA LEU A 31 14.38 -22.80 -23.24
C LEU A 31 13.44 -23.01 -22.04
N ILE A 32 14.00 -23.31 -20.86
CA ILE A 32 13.20 -23.47 -19.63
C ILE A 32 12.53 -22.15 -19.25
N LEU A 33 13.31 -21.04 -19.29
CA LEU A 33 12.75 -19.71 -19.01
C LEU A 33 11.65 -19.32 -19.99
N TRP A 34 11.84 -19.65 -21.26
CA TRP A 34 10.83 -19.38 -22.29
C TRP A 34 9.56 -20.21 -22.09
N ALA A 35 9.69 -21.49 -21.73
CA ALA A 35 8.57 -22.35 -21.41
C ALA A 35 7.80 -21.85 -20.17
N MET A 36 8.49 -21.41 -19.12
CA MET A 36 7.86 -20.80 -17.95
C MET A 36 7.10 -19.52 -18.29
N LEU A 37 7.67 -18.68 -19.17
CA LEU A 37 6.99 -17.48 -19.63
C LEU A 37 5.69 -17.79 -20.38
N LEU A 38 5.72 -18.80 -21.26
CA LEU A 38 4.53 -19.25 -21.97
C LEU A 38 3.44 -19.78 -21.04
N VAL A 39 3.83 -20.50 -19.98
CA VAL A 39 2.88 -20.99 -18.95
C VAL A 39 2.25 -19.82 -18.21
N LEU A 40 3.05 -18.81 -17.84
CA LEU A 40 2.55 -17.60 -17.16
C LEU A 40 1.59 -16.82 -18.06
N VAL A 41 1.91 -16.65 -19.33
CA VAL A 41 1.03 -15.97 -20.29
C VAL A 41 -0.28 -16.76 -20.46
N ALA A 42 -0.20 -18.08 -20.62
CA ALA A 42 -1.38 -18.94 -20.71
C ALA A 42 -2.26 -18.83 -19.45
N TRP A 43 -1.64 -18.81 -18.28
CA TRP A 43 -2.35 -18.59 -17.01
C TRP A 43 -3.04 -17.22 -16.96
N CYS A 44 -2.35 -16.15 -17.34
CA CYS A 44 -2.96 -14.81 -17.40
C CYS A 44 -4.14 -14.74 -18.38
N LEU A 45 -4.09 -15.48 -19.49
CA LEU A 45 -5.18 -15.52 -20.47
C LEU A 45 -6.37 -16.39 -20.01
N THR A 46 -6.16 -17.30 -19.05
CA THR A 46 -7.22 -18.14 -18.49
C THR A 46 -7.87 -17.54 -17.25
N LEU A 47 -7.31 -16.44 -16.69
CA LEU A 47 -7.99 -15.69 -15.63
C LEU A 47 -9.30 -15.14 -16.20
N PRO A 48 -10.45 -15.40 -15.56
CA PRO A 48 -11.70 -14.80 -15.99
C PRO A 48 -11.55 -13.28 -15.92
N PRO A 49 -12.12 -12.54 -16.90
CA PRO A 49 -12.15 -11.10 -16.80
C PRO A 49 -12.79 -10.73 -15.46
N VAL A 50 -12.17 -9.78 -14.76
CA VAL A 50 -12.79 -9.19 -13.58
C VAL A 50 -14.16 -8.69 -14.06
N GLN A 51 -15.21 -9.40 -13.67
CA GLN A 51 -16.55 -8.92 -13.88
C GLN A 51 -16.68 -7.66 -13.02
N GLU A 52 -16.70 -6.52 -13.67
CA GLU A 52 -17.34 -5.35 -13.09
C GLU A 52 -18.81 -5.77 -12.93
N ASP A 53 -19.21 -6.07 -11.69
CA ASP A 53 -20.59 -6.25 -11.35
C ASP A 53 -21.32 -4.95 -11.68
N VAL A 54 -21.81 -4.87 -12.90
CA VAL A 54 -22.86 -3.91 -13.24
C VAL A 54 -24.06 -4.35 -12.41
N VAL A 55 -24.22 -3.68 -11.27
CA VAL A 55 -25.41 -3.79 -10.42
C VAL A 55 -26.61 -3.48 -11.31
N GLN A 56 -27.23 -4.56 -11.81
CA GLN A 56 -28.46 -4.52 -12.55
C GLN A 56 -29.54 -4.15 -11.52
N SER A 57 -29.98 -2.89 -11.58
CA SER A 57 -31.09 -2.36 -10.77
C SER A 57 -32.33 -3.21 -11.00
N GLN A 58 -32.66 -4.06 -10.04
CA GLN A 58 -34.02 -4.59 -9.91
C GLN A 58 -34.92 -3.51 -9.30
N PRO A 59 -36.08 -3.26 -9.90
CA PRO A 59 -37.04 -2.35 -9.29
C PRO A 59 -37.76 -3.09 -8.18
N THR A 60 -37.65 -2.66 -6.94
CA THR A 60 -38.78 -2.78 -6.07
C THR A 60 -38.61 -2.48 -4.62
N ALA A 61 -39.66 -1.98 -4.15
CA ALA A 61 -40.09 -1.72 -2.78
C ALA A 61 -39.47 -0.45 -2.17
N GLU A 62 -40.28 0.54 -2.24
CA GLU A 62 -40.34 1.76 -1.45
C GLU A 62 -40.15 1.45 0.04
N ILE A 63 -38.87 1.38 0.43
CA ILE A 63 -38.49 1.53 1.83
C ILE A 63 -37.99 2.97 1.88
N ALA A 64 -38.64 3.77 2.74
CA ALA A 64 -38.26 5.15 2.98
C ALA A 64 -36.73 5.24 3.12
N GLU A 65 -36.06 5.80 2.09
CA GLU A 65 -34.66 6.21 2.18
C GLU A 65 -34.57 7.23 3.31
N PRO A 66 -33.68 7.00 4.31
CA PRO A 66 -33.24 8.14 5.09
C PRO A 66 -32.54 9.08 4.08
N GLU A 67 -32.94 10.34 4.06
CA GLU A 67 -32.23 11.38 3.32
C GLU A 67 -30.75 11.26 3.63
N MET A 68 -30.00 10.69 2.69
CA MET A 68 -28.56 10.61 2.76
C MET A 68 -28.06 12.02 2.45
N GLU A 69 -27.80 12.79 3.51
CA GLU A 69 -27.06 14.04 3.41
C GLU A 69 -25.78 13.76 2.61
N ALA A 70 -25.41 14.68 1.72
CA ALA A 70 -24.29 14.54 0.80
C ALA A 70 -23.05 14.01 1.54
N GLU A 71 -22.80 12.74 1.41
CA GLU A 71 -21.71 12.07 2.11
C GLU A 71 -20.39 12.63 1.58
N ASN A 72 -19.65 13.31 2.44
CA ASN A 72 -18.30 13.74 2.11
C ASN A 72 -17.43 12.49 1.97
N VAL A 73 -17.07 12.13 0.74
CA VAL A 73 -16.32 10.91 0.40
C VAL A 73 -15.10 11.28 -0.42
N LEU A 74 -13.93 10.74 -0.05
CA LEU A 74 -12.68 11.00 -0.76
C LEU A 74 -11.77 9.78 -0.68
N VAL A 75 -10.97 9.56 -1.73
CA VAL A 75 -9.88 8.58 -1.70
C VAL A 75 -8.63 9.28 -1.20
N CYS A 76 -8.14 8.86 -0.03
CA CYS A 76 -6.98 9.45 0.63
C CYS A 76 -5.81 8.46 0.70
N GLU A 77 -4.60 9.00 0.80
CA GLU A 77 -3.44 8.26 1.26
C GLU A 77 -3.46 8.20 2.79
N ILE A 78 -3.44 7.00 3.33
CA ILE A 78 -3.49 6.77 4.78
C ILE A 78 -2.10 6.43 5.25
N THR A 79 -1.63 7.15 6.25
CA THR A 79 -0.36 6.94 6.93
C THR A 79 -0.58 6.81 8.44
N GLY A 80 0.47 6.55 9.19
CA GLY A 80 0.41 6.47 10.64
C GLY A 80 1.50 7.30 11.31
N TYR A 81 1.16 8.04 12.34
CA TYR A 81 2.11 8.79 13.14
C TYR A 81 2.01 8.50 14.63
N CYS A 82 3.09 8.72 15.35
CA CYS A 82 3.11 8.66 16.80
C CYS A 82 3.51 10.01 17.41
N ALA A 83 2.87 10.38 18.49
CA ALA A 83 3.15 11.63 19.17
C ALA A 83 4.55 11.68 19.82
N CYS A 84 5.17 10.51 20.10
CA CYS A 84 6.48 10.43 20.73
C CYS A 84 7.66 10.82 19.83
N CYS A 85 7.49 10.80 18.50
CA CYS A 85 8.52 11.15 17.53
C CYS A 85 8.47 12.63 17.10
N THR A 86 7.53 13.41 17.61
CA THR A 86 7.45 14.83 17.32
C THR A 86 8.44 15.63 18.17
N PRO A 87 8.93 16.79 17.71
CA PRO A 87 9.79 17.67 18.51
C PRO A 87 9.16 18.13 19.83
N TYR A 88 7.84 18.05 19.94
CA TYR A 88 7.04 18.51 21.10
C TYR A 88 6.51 17.33 21.94
N ALA A 89 7.04 16.12 21.78
CA ALA A 89 6.56 14.91 22.43
C ALA A 89 6.39 15.04 23.97
N HIS A 90 7.31 15.75 24.63
CA HIS A 90 7.29 15.98 26.07
C HIS A 90 6.23 17.00 26.53
N MET A 91 5.69 17.80 25.62
CA MET A 91 4.69 18.85 25.91
C MET A 91 3.27 18.42 25.59
N ASN A 92 3.12 17.57 24.58
CA ASN A 92 1.83 17.16 24.05
C ASN A 92 1.40 15.75 24.48
N GLN A 93 2.04 15.16 25.50
CA GLN A 93 1.64 13.88 26.08
C GLN A 93 1.42 14.02 27.59
N ARG A 94 0.26 13.59 28.06
CA ARG A 94 -0.10 13.59 29.47
C ARG A 94 -1.09 12.48 29.78
N ASP A 95 -0.82 11.70 30.82
CA ASP A 95 -1.71 10.66 31.33
C ASP A 95 -2.17 9.66 30.24
N GLY A 96 -1.26 9.30 29.29
CA GLY A 96 -1.55 8.41 28.20
C GLY A 96 -2.33 9.04 27.02
N LYS A 97 -2.65 10.33 27.14
CA LYS A 97 -3.32 11.10 26.09
C LYS A 97 -2.35 11.99 25.32
N VAL A 98 -2.75 12.37 24.11
CA VAL A 98 -2.01 13.26 23.23
C VAL A 98 -2.81 14.54 23.02
N LEU A 99 -2.14 15.68 23.17
CA LEU A 99 -2.70 16.98 22.79
C LEU A 99 -2.52 17.19 21.29
N THR A 100 -3.63 17.40 20.61
CA THR A 100 -3.67 17.61 19.17
C THR A 100 -3.69 19.09 18.79
N ALA A 101 -3.52 19.41 17.50
CA ALA A 101 -3.55 20.80 17.00
C ALA A 101 -4.90 21.49 17.25
N SER A 102 -6.01 20.77 17.35
CA SER A 102 -7.32 21.31 17.72
C SER A 102 -7.46 21.66 19.20
N GLY A 103 -6.44 21.35 20.02
CA GLY A 103 -6.48 21.55 21.48
C GLY A 103 -7.16 20.42 22.27
N LEU A 104 -7.56 19.35 21.62
CA LEU A 104 -8.20 18.19 22.26
C LEU A 104 -7.14 17.22 22.82
N TRP A 105 -7.43 16.66 23.99
CA TRP A 105 -6.69 15.53 24.55
C TRP A 105 -7.37 14.22 24.15
N VAL A 106 -6.70 13.44 23.30
CA VAL A 106 -7.23 12.20 22.71
C VAL A 106 -6.39 10.99 23.11
N ASN A 107 -6.98 9.81 23.10
CA ASN A 107 -6.21 8.58 23.23
C ASN A 107 -5.59 8.17 21.88
N ILE A 108 -4.53 7.39 21.96
CA ILE A 108 -3.92 6.77 20.77
C ILE A 108 -5.00 5.91 20.05
N GLY A 109 -5.10 6.08 18.73
CA GLY A 109 -6.07 5.36 17.91
C GLY A 109 -7.47 5.99 17.84
N GLU A 110 -7.69 7.19 18.40
CA GLU A 110 -8.97 7.91 18.36
C GLU A 110 -8.97 9.12 17.41
N ALA A 111 -7.81 9.61 17.01
CA ALA A 111 -7.69 10.81 16.20
C ALA A 111 -6.93 10.59 14.90
N VAL A 112 -7.20 11.47 13.95
CA VAL A 112 -6.47 11.59 12.70
C VAL A 112 -6.01 13.02 12.48
N ALA A 113 -4.84 13.17 11.82
CA ALA A 113 -4.39 14.43 11.27
C ALA A 113 -4.93 14.54 9.83
N VAL A 114 -5.43 15.72 9.50
CA VAL A 114 -6.08 16.03 8.23
C VAL A 114 -5.63 17.39 7.71
N VAL A 115 -5.96 17.69 6.45
CA VAL A 115 -5.89 19.04 5.89
C VAL A 115 -7.23 19.74 6.19
N PRO A 116 -7.27 20.78 7.03
CA PRO A 116 -8.51 21.38 7.51
C PRO A 116 -9.39 21.99 6.41
N ASP A 117 -8.78 22.39 5.30
CA ASP A 117 -9.49 22.92 4.12
C ASP A 117 -10.25 21.83 3.34
N ILE A 118 -9.95 20.55 3.60
CA ILE A 118 -10.59 19.40 2.95
C ILE A 118 -11.51 18.69 3.94
N ILE A 119 -10.99 18.35 5.12
CA ILE A 119 -11.73 17.72 6.20
C ILE A 119 -11.64 18.68 7.41
N PRO A 120 -12.70 19.38 7.77
CA PRO A 120 -12.67 20.34 8.87
C PRO A 120 -12.28 19.68 10.21
N LEU A 121 -11.50 20.38 11.02
CA LEU A 121 -11.21 19.90 12.38
C LEU A 121 -12.50 19.78 13.21
N GLY A 122 -12.58 18.72 13.98
CA GLY A 122 -13.79 18.35 14.73
C GLY A 122 -14.72 17.41 13.97
N SER A 123 -14.48 17.17 12.67
CA SER A 123 -15.27 16.19 11.91
C SER A 123 -15.09 14.78 12.46
N THR A 124 -16.15 13.99 12.34
CA THR A 124 -16.13 12.54 12.57
C THR A 124 -15.69 11.86 11.27
N VAL A 125 -14.52 11.22 11.28
CA VAL A 125 -13.92 10.57 10.11
C VAL A 125 -14.07 9.07 10.21
N THR A 126 -14.62 8.44 9.17
CA THR A 126 -14.73 6.98 9.08
C THR A 126 -13.74 6.44 8.07
N LEU A 127 -12.93 5.50 8.50
CA LEU A 127 -11.89 4.83 7.73
C LEU A 127 -11.87 3.34 8.06
N GLY A 128 -12.08 2.49 7.05
CA GLY A 128 -12.04 1.03 7.21
C GLY A 128 -13.04 0.51 8.25
N GLY A 129 -14.22 1.16 8.39
CA GLY A 129 -15.24 0.80 9.36
C GLY A 129 -14.96 1.25 10.80
N LYS A 130 -13.87 1.97 11.03
CA LYS A 130 -13.52 2.57 12.31
C LYS A 130 -13.69 4.09 12.25
N THR A 131 -14.16 4.67 13.35
CA THR A 131 -14.42 6.09 13.48
C THR A 131 -13.31 6.78 14.26
N TYR A 132 -12.92 7.96 13.79
CA TYR A 132 -11.89 8.83 14.37
C TYR A 132 -12.39 10.26 14.45
N ILE A 133 -11.74 11.08 15.25
CA ILE A 133 -11.95 12.51 15.24
C ILE A 133 -10.83 13.21 14.42
N ALA A 134 -11.19 14.11 13.52
CA ALA A 134 -10.25 14.98 12.84
C ALA A 134 -9.75 16.04 13.84
N ALA A 135 -8.66 15.78 14.53
CA ALA A 135 -8.21 16.62 15.63
C ALA A 135 -6.80 17.18 15.44
N ASP A 136 -6.04 16.68 14.49
CA ASP A 136 -4.65 17.10 14.27
C ASP A 136 -4.43 17.56 12.83
N THR A 137 -3.28 18.16 12.60
CA THR A 137 -2.87 18.74 11.31
C THR A 137 -1.43 18.35 11.01
N GLY A 138 -0.87 18.84 9.89
CA GLY A 138 0.52 18.59 9.51
C GLY A 138 0.69 17.65 8.35
N VAL A 139 -0.42 17.24 7.74
CA VAL A 139 -0.46 16.49 6.49
C VAL A 139 -0.76 17.41 5.30
N TYR A 140 -0.50 16.95 4.08
CA TYR A 140 -0.67 17.70 2.85
C TYR A 140 -1.47 16.91 1.82
N GLY A 141 -2.14 17.63 0.91
CA GLY A 141 -2.93 17.02 -0.15
C GLY A 141 -4.06 16.15 0.39
N TYR A 142 -4.29 15.01 -0.23
CA TYR A 142 -5.33 14.06 0.18
C TYR A 142 -4.75 12.97 1.10
N THR A 143 -4.07 13.39 2.16
CA THR A 143 -3.48 12.49 3.15
C THR A 143 -4.25 12.56 4.46
N VAL A 144 -4.49 11.40 5.07
CA VAL A 144 -5.01 11.26 6.43
C VAL A 144 -4.00 10.44 7.23
N ASP A 145 -3.51 11.01 8.33
CA ASP A 145 -2.49 10.38 9.16
C ASP A 145 -3.10 9.94 10.49
N VAL A 146 -3.07 8.65 10.77
CA VAL A 146 -3.73 8.06 11.93
C VAL A 146 -2.79 8.11 13.14
N LEU A 147 -3.27 8.69 14.24
CA LEU A 147 -2.53 8.66 15.51
C LEU A 147 -2.51 7.23 16.06
N MET A 148 -1.33 6.66 16.17
CA MET A 148 -1.15 5.28 16.65
C MET A 148 0.05 5.15 17.58
N SER A 149 0.29 3.95 18.11
CA SER A 149 1.47 3.67 18.91
C SER A 149 2.75 3.87 18.09
N HIS A 150 3.90 4.03 18.77
CA HIS A 150 5.18 4.13 18.07
C HIS A 150 5.48 2.88 17.23
N GLU A 151 5.17 1.72 17.77
CA GLU A 151 5.41 0.43 17.14
C GLU A 151 4.56 0.26 15.90
N ASP A 152 3.26 0.59 15.97
CA ASP A 152 2.34 0.52 14.83
C ASP A 152 2.71 1.57 13.77
N ALA A 153 3.04 2.80 14.16
CA ALA A 153 3.45 3.86 13.24
C ALA A 153 4.74 3.53 12.48
N ALA A 154 5.69 2.86 13.14
CA ALA A 154 6.93 2.42 12.49
C ALA A 154 6.70 1.32 11.43
N GLN A 155 5.61 0.58 11.53
CA GLN A 155 5.23 -0.49 10.61
C GLN A 155 4.14 -0.04 9.61
N ALA A 156 3.46 1.06 9.87
CA ALA A 156 2.43 1.60 9.00
C ALA A 156 3.07 2.05 7.68
N GLY A 157 2.67 1.42 6.59
CA GLY A 157 3.01 1.87 5.25
C GLY A 157 2.08 3.00 4.79
N VAL A 158 2.10 3.28 3.49
CA VAL A 158 1.13 4.16 2.83
C VAL A 158 0.10 3.28 2.13
N VAL A 159 -1.18 3.47 2.47
CA VAL A 159 -2.30 2.72 1.88
C VAL A 159 -3.32 3.72 1.32
N ARG A 160 -3.91 3.43 0.18
CA ARG A 160 -5.04 4.22 -0.34
C ARG A 160 -6.35 3.62 0.13
N ALA A 161 -7.21 4.45 0.71
CA ALA A 161 -8.53 4.03 1.18
C ALA A 161 -9.58 5.13 0.98
N ILE A 162 -10.83 4.70 0.97
CA ILE A 162 -11.97 5.61 0.99
C ILE A 162 -12.14 6.12 2.42
N VAL A 163 -12.25 7.43 2.55
CA VAL A 163 -12.51 8.15 3.78
C VAL A 163 -13.83 8.87 3.62
N THR A 164 -14.71 8.72 4.61
CA THR A 164 -15.94 9.50 4.71
C THR A 164 -15.90 10.34 5.97
N TRP A 165 -16.56 11.48 5.98
CA TRP A 165 -16.63 12.31 7.19
C TRP A 165 -17.92 13.08 7.31
N GLU A 166 -18.29 13.31 8.54
CA GLU A 166 -19.38 14.21 8.94
C GLU A 166 -18.76 15.47 9.51
N ALA A 167 -19.16 16.64 9.00
CA ALA A 167 -18.67 17.91 9.50
C ALA A 167 -19.10 18.12 10.98
N PRO A 168 -18.34 18.87 11.78
CA PRO A 168 -18.75 19.20 13.14
C PRO A 168 -20.04 20.00 13.13
N ALA A 169 -20.94 19.68 14.06
CA ALA A 169 -22.21 20.38 14.22
C ALA A 169 -22.03 21.84 14.70
#